data_8435b7a2b9dab600996ff8086b0d1dee
#
_entry.id   8435b7a2b9dab600996ff8086b0d1dee
#
_cell.length_a   1.000
_cell.length_b   1.000
_cell.length_c   1.000
_cell.angle_alpha   90.00
_cell.angle_beta   90.00
_cell.angle_gamma   90.00
#
_symmetry.space_group_name_H-M   'P 1'
#
loop_
_entity.id
_entity.type
_entity.pdbx_description
1 polymer ?
#
loop_
_entity_poly.entity_id
_entity_poly.type
_entity_poly.pdbx_seq_one_letter_code
_entity_poly.pdbx_strand_id
1 'polypeptide(L)' 'SHQAPVIPDDFRCPISLELMKDPVIVSTGQTYERTCIEKWLQAGHGTCPKTQQTLTSTVLTPNYVLRSLIAQWCEAN' A
#
# COMPACT_ATOMS: atom_id res chain seq x y z
N SER A 1 -1.88 26.12 16.17
CA SER A 1 -0.94 25.61 15.22
C SER A 1 -1.65 25.27 13.92
N HIS A 2 -1.05 25.62 12.80
CA HIS A 2 -1.61 25.40 11.48
C HIS A 2 -0.78 24.41 10.66
N GLN A 3 -0.10 23.52 11.34
CA GLN A 3 0.66 22.48 10.68
C GLN A 3 -0.25 21.43 10.05
N ALA A 4 0.10 20.98 8.87
CA ALA A 4 -0.61 19.86 8.23
C ALA A 4 -0.47 18.59 9.10
N PRO A 5 -1.51 17.74 9.13
CA PRO A 5 -1.40 16.48 9.85
C PRO A 5 -0.31 15.59 9.23
N VAL A 6 0.41 14.87 10.10
CA VAL A 6 1.42 13.93 9.66
C VAL A 6 0.75 12.60 9.35
N ILE A 7 0.91 12.13 8.13
CA ILE A 7 0.34 10.84 7.72
C ILE A 7 1.11 9.72 8.42
N PRO A 8 0.42 8.80 9.13
CA PRO A 8 1.08 7.63 9.70
C PRO A 8 1.81 6.81 8.63
N ASP A 9 3.00 6.32 8.95
CA ASP A 9 3.81 5.55 7.99
C ASP A 9 3.08 4.33 7.45
N ASP A 10 2.29 3.65 8.29
CA ASP A 10 1.53 2.46 7.89
C ASP A 10 0.45 2.76 6.85
N PHE A 11 0.10 4.03 6.66
CA PHE A 11 -0.89 4.46 5.67
C PHE A 11 -0.26 4.87 4.35
N ARG A 12 1.07 4.87 4.26
CA ARG A 12 1.79 5.23 3.04
C ARG A 12 2.16 3.99 2.25
N CYS A 13 2.00 4.06 0.93
CA CYS A 13 2.49 3.00 0.05
C CYS A 13 4.02 3.01 0.05
N PRO A 14 4.68 1.86 0.26
CA PRO A 14 6.15 1.81 0.23
C PRO A 14 6.78 2.20 -1.12
N ILE A 15 6.01 2.13 -2.20
CA ILE A 15 6.50 2.50 -3.54
C ILE A 15 6.41 4.00 -3.76
N SER A 16 5.23 4.60 -3.54
CA SER A 16 4.96 6.01 -3.83
C SER A 16 5.22 6.93 -2.65
N LEU A 17 5.22 6.39 -1.44
CA LEU A 17 5.30 7.13 -0.18
C LEU A 17 4.08 8.05 0.06
N GLU A 18 3.03 7.87 -0.72
CA GLU A 18 1.80 8.62 -0.59
C GLU A 18 0.74 7.83 0.18
N LEU A 19 -0.24 8.54 0.69
CA LEU A 19 -1.40 7.96 1.38
C LEU A 19 -2.11 6.98 0.46
N MET A 20 -2.32 5.75 0.94
CA MET A 20 -3.01 4.73 0.15
C MET A 20 -4.51 4.98 0.13
N LYS A 21 -5.13 4.72 -1.03
CA LYS A 21 -6.57 4.79 -1.24
C LYS A 21 -7.18 3.41 -1.41
N ASP A 22 -6.43 2.51 -2.03
CA ASP A 22 -6.85 1.14 -2.30
C ASP A 22 -5.69 0.19 -1.92
N PRO A 23 -5.48 -0.02 -0.61
CA PRO A 23 -4.40 -0.89 -0.15
C PRO A 23 -4.68 -2.35 -0.45
N VAL A 24 -3.69 -3.04 -1.01
CA VAL A 24 -3.78 -4.46 -1.33
C VAL A 24 -2.59 -5.22 -0.75
N ILE A 25 -2.84 -6.47 -0.36
CA ILE A 25 -1.84 -7.35 0.23
C ILE A 25 -1.32 -8.29 -0.87
N VAL A 26 0.00 -8.39 -0.98
CA VAL A 26 0.66 -9.34 -1.88
C VAL A 26 1.02 -10.62 -1.16
N SER A 27 1.53 -11.62 -1.89
CA SER A 27 1.79 -12.96 -1.35
C SER A 27 2.81 -13.00 -0.21
N THR A 28 3.68 -11.99 -0.09
CA THR A 28 4.62 -11.89 1.04
C THR A 28 4.01 -11.29 2.29
N GLY A 29 2.76 -10.82 2.23
CA GLY A 29 2.09 -10.17 3.34
C GLY A 29 2.24 -8.65 3.39
N GLN A 30 3.01 -8.07 2.48
CA GLN A 30 3.19 -6.62 2.41
C GLN A 30 2.01 -5.95 1.73
N THR A 31 1.72 -4.70 2.12
CA THR A 31 0.61 -3.92 1.57
C THR A 31 1.14 -2.77 0.72
N TYR A 32 0.51 -2.56 -0.43
CA TYR A 32 0.84 -1.51 -1.39
C TYR A 32 -0.43 -0.89 -1.92
N GLU A 33 -0.32 0.33 -2.47
CA GLU A 33 -1.39 0.88 -3.30
C GLU A 33 -1.56 0.00 -4.53
N ARG A 34 -2.81 -0.35 -4.87
CA ARG A 34 -3.10 -1.25 -5.99
C ARG A 34 -2.45 -0.77 -7.29
N THR A 35 -2.63 0.49 -7.64
CA THR A 35 -2.10 1.03 -8.91
C THR A 35 -0.58 0.96 -8.96
N CYS A 36 0.09 1.14 -7.84
CA CYS A 36 1.55 1.09 -7.76
C CYS A 36 2.08 -0.33 -7.94
N ILE A 37 1.50 -1.28 -7.23
CA ILE A 37 1.98 -2.67 -7.33
C ILE A 37 1.59 -3.31 -8.66
N GLU A 38 0.46 -2.91 -9.24
CA GLU A 38 0.09 -3.38 -10.58
C GLU A 38 1.11 -2.95 -11.62
N LYS A 39 1.56 -1.70 -11.58
CA LYS A 39 2.60 -1.20 -12.49
C LYS A 39 3.92 -1.95 -12.30
N TRP A 40 4.29 -2.22 -11.06
CA TRP A 40 5.49 -2.98 -10.73
C TRP A 40 5.45 -4.37 -11.35
N LEU A 41 4.32 -5.07 -11.21
CA LEU A 41 4.14 -6.42 -11.78
C LEU A 41 4.10 -6.38 -13.30
N GLN A 42 3.43 -5.39 -13.89
CA GLN A 42 3.35 -5.21 -15.35
C GLN A 42 4.72 -4.94 -15.97
N ALA A 43 5.63 -4.33 -15.22
CA ALA A 43 7.00 -4.11 -15.66
C ALA A 43 7.85 -5.38 -15.66
N GLY A 44 7.29 -6.51 -15.21
CA GLY A 44 7.94 -7.82 -15.24
C GLY A 44 8.68 -8.18 -13.95
N HIS A 45 8.50 -7.40 -12.88
CA HIS A 45 9.15 -7.70 -11.60
C HIS A 45 8.40 -8.80 -10.87
N GLY A 46 9.10 -9.87 -10.54
CA GLY A 46 8.54 -11.01 -9.79
C GLY A 46 8.86 -10.97 -8.30
N THR A 47 9.30 -9.83 -7.78
CA THR A 47 9.71 -9.68 -6.39
C THR A 47 8.86 -8.66 -5.65
N CYS A 48 8.78 -8.80 -4.33
CA CYS A 48 8.15 -7.82 -3.46
C CYS A 48 9.07 -6.59 -3.38
N PRO A 49 8.58 -5.37 -3.73
CA PRO A 49 9.44 -4.17 -3.76
C PRO A 49 10.11 -3.88 -2.42
N LYS A 50 9.41 -4.11 -1.31
CA LYS A 50 9.93 -3.78 0.02
C LYS A 50 10.91 -4.81 0.55
N THR A 51 10.63 -6.11 0.37
CA THR A 51 11.41 -7.17 0.99
C THR A 51 12.38 -7.87 0.04
N GLN A 52 12.22 -7.68 -1.27
CA GLN A 52 12.98 -8.37 -2.31
C GLN A 52 12.68 -9.87 -2.40
N GLN A 53 11.75 -10.37 -1.61
CA GLN A 53 11.35 -11.78 -1.67
C GLN A 53 10.57 -12.05 -2.96
N THR A 54 10.75 -13.26 -3.50
CA THR A 54 10.01 -13.70 -4.67
C THR A 54 8.52 -13.80 -4.34
N LEU A 55 7.70 -13.21 -5.20
CA LEU A 55 6.25 -13.34 -5.10
C LEU A 55 5.83 -14.71 -5.61
N THR A 56 5.07 -15.46 -4.80
CA THR A 56 4.55 -16.77 -5.18
C THR A 56 3.26 -16.69 -6.00
N SER A 57 2.66 -15.50 -6.04
CA SER A 57 1.40 -15.27 -6.73
C SER A 57 1.32 -13.79 -7.12
N THR A 58 0.56 -13.50 -8.19
CA THR A 58 0.22 -12.13 -8.59
C THR A 58 -1.13 -11.68 -8.05
N VAL A 59 -1.76 -12.50 -7.19
CA VAL A 59 -3.05 -12.15 -6.58
C VAL A 59 -2.87 -10.99 -5.64
N LEU A 60 -3.72 -9.97 -5.78
CA LEU A 60 -3.75 -8.78 -4.94
C LEU A 60 -5.03 -8.83 -4.10
N THR A 61 -4.88 -8.97 -2.80
CA THR A 61 -6.02 -9.10 -1.89
C THR A 61 -6.30 -7.75 -1.24
N PRO A 62 -7.52 -7.19 -1.39
CA PRO A 62 -7.83 -5.91 -0.75
C PRO A 62 -7.66 -5.96 0.76
N ASN A 63 -6.99 -4.97 1.31
CA ASN A 63 -6.81 -4.84 2.76
C ASN A 63 -7.92 -3.94 3.31
N TYR A 64 -9.10 -4.51 3.54
CA TYR A 64 -10.29 -3.76 3.95
C TYR A 64 -10.13 -3.12 5.33
N VAL A 65 -9.44 -3.78 6.25
CA VAL A 65 -9.22 -3.23 7.59
C VAL A 65 -8.39 -1.95 7.49
N LEU A 66 -7.29 -1.99 6.77
CA LEU A 66 -6.43 -0.82 6.59
C LEU A 66 -7.16 0.27 5.82
N ARG A 67 -7.92 -0.09 4.80
CA ARG A 67 -8.72 0.87 4.02
C ARG A 67 -9.68 1.64 4.92
N SER A 68 -10.37 0.95 5.84
CA SER A 68 -11.27 1.58 6.80
C SER A 68 -10.53 2.49 7.77
N LEU A 69 -9.37 2.06 8.27
CA LEU A 69 -8.57 2.88 9.17
C LEU A 69 -8.08 4.15 8.50
N ILE A 70 -7.66 4.06 7.24
CA ILE A 70 -7.23 5.22 6.46
C ILE A 70 -8.40 6.18 6.26
N ALA A 71 -9.58 5.66 5.90
CA ALA A 71 -10.77 6.48 5.71
C ALA A 71 -11.14 7.23 6.97
N GLN A 72 -11.11 6.56 8.12
CA GLN A 72 -11.38 7.16 9.42
C GLN A 72 -10.37 8.27 9.75
N TRP A 73 -9.09 8.00 9.48
CA TRP A 73 -8.04 8.98 9.69
C TRP A 73 -8.25 10.23 8.84
N CYS A 74 -8.61 10.02 7.57
CA CYS A 74 -8.87 11.13 6.63
C CYS A 74 -10.06 11.98 7.08
N GLU A 75 -11.13 11.36 7.61
CA GLU A 75 -12.28 12.09 8.12
C GLU A 75 -11.92 12.95 9.34
N ALA A 76 -10.99 12.50 10.17
CA ALA A 76 -10.56 13.22 11.36
C ALA A 76 -9.51 14.29 11.08
N ASN A 77 -8.96 14.29 9.92
CA ASN A 77 -7.87 15.18 9.51
C ASN A 77 -8.13 15.79 8.14
#